data_bf7ebd6b10b03258d60e9404debc53cf
#
_entry.id   bf7ebd6b10b03258d60e9404debc53cf
#
_cell.length_a   1.000
_cell.length_b   1.000
_cell.length_c   1.000
_cell.angle_alpha   90.00
_cell.angle_beta   90.00
_cell.angle_gamma   90.00
#
_symmetry.space_group_name_H-M   'P 1'
#
loop_
_entity.id
_entity.type
_entity.pdbx_description
1 polymer ?
#
loop_
_entity_poly.entity_id
_entity_poly.type
_entity_poly.pdbx_seq_one_letter_code
_entity_poly.pdbx_strand_id
1 'polypeptide(L)'
;SDVFSSCRVWYTFIYFGHNADLVSVLDGNFTKWLKENRAVSKEIIKISKTNYETNENLSMVINKTQVKKNILDKKFQLIDARSKERYLGLVPEPRQGLKSGHIEGSKNIPFQLLLNEDRTFKKKEDLIKIFDQNEIDKDKDIAFTCGSGVTACILGLANSIISGKKPTIYDGSWSEYGLSLIHISEPTRR
;
A
#
# COMPACT_ATOMS: atom_id res chain seq x y z
N SER A 1 -10.47 -2.92 -14.07
CA SER A 1 -9.60 -2.29 -13.07
C SER A 1 -9.45 -3.21 -11.88
N ASP A 2 -8.28 -3.27 -11.33
CA ASP A 2 -7.91 -4.10 -10.21
C ASP A 2 -7.90 -3.24 -8.92
N VAL A 3 -8.16 -3.85 -7.76
CA VAL A 3 -8.12 -3.19 -6.45
C VAL A 3 -6.76 -2.50 -6.21
N PHE A 4 -5.68 -3.03 -6.76
CA PHE A 4 -4.34 -2.46 -6.67
C PHE A 4 -4.28 -1.05 -7.27
N SER A 5 -4.72 -0.92 -8.52
CA SER A 5 -4.74 0.36 -9.24
C SER A 5 -5.68 1.36 -8.58
N SER A 6 -6.84 0.90 -8.12
CA SER A 6 -7.85 1.76 -7.49
C SER A 6 -7.34 2.39 -6.18
N CYS A 7 -6.72 1.59 -5.30
CA CYS A 7 -6.14 2.11 -4.05
C CYS A 7 -4.96 3.07 -4.33
N ARG A 8 -4.14 2.78 -5.35
CA ARG A 8 -3.05 3.68 -5.74
C ARG A 8 -3.57 5.00 -6.30
N VAL A 9 -4.61 4.97 -7.15
CA VAL A 9 -5.23 6.19 -7.68
C VAL A 9 -5.86 7.00 -6.56
N TRP A 10 -6.63 6.37 -5.64
CA TRP A 10 -7.17 7.02 -4.46
C TRP A 10 -6.06 7.73 -3.65
N TYR A 11 -4.98 7.03 -3.32
CA TYR A 11 -3.84 7.60 -2.63
C TYR A 11 -3.26 8.81 -3.36
N THR A 12 -3.10 8.72 -4.69
CA THR A 12 -2.55 9.78 -5.52
C THR A 12 -3.41 11.04 -5.47
N PHE A 13 -4.74 10.92 -5.55
CA PHE A 13 -5.64 12.05 -5.40
C PHE A 13 -5.50 12.71 -4.03
N ILE A 14 -5.47 11.93 -2.95
CA ILE A 14 -5.33 12.46 -1.58
C ILE A 14 -3.96 13.13 -1.39
N TYR A 15 -2.90 12.54 -1.95
CA TYR A 15 -1.55 13.09 -1.90
C TYR A 15 -1.48 14.45 -2.57
N PHE A 16 -2.11 14.63 -3.74
CA PHE A 16 -2.15 15.90 -4.44
C PHE A 16 -3.22 16.87 -3.93
N GLY A 17 -3.76 16.64 -2.74
CA GLY A 17 -4.64 17.57 -2.04
C GLY A 17 -6.10 17.54 -2.47
N HIS A 18 -6.52 16.51 -3.23
CA HIS A 18 -7.95 16.36 -3.54
C HIS A 18 -8.76 16.15 -2.27
N ASN A 19 -9.98 16.71 -2.24
CA ASN A 19 -10.88 16.52 -1.12
C ASN A 19 -11.22 15.03 -0.96
N ALA A 20 -10.91 14.47 0.20
CA ALA A 20 -11.09 13.05 0.49
C ALA A 20 -12.55 12.58 0.39
N ASP A 21 -13.51 13.48 0.66
CA ASP A 21 -14.94 13.19 0.59
C ASP A 21 -15.45 13.03 -0.85
N LEU A 22 -14.66 13.49 -1.83
CA LEU A 22 -15.00 13.42 -3.25
C LEU A 22 -14.31 12.27 -4.00
N VAL A 23 -13.51 11.45 -3.32
CA VAL A 23 -12.83 10.32 -3.93
C VAL A 23 -13.07 9.03 -3.14
N SER A 24 -13.54 8.01 -3.83
CA SER A 24 -13.87 6.71 -3.24
C SER A 24 -13.27 5.58 -4.07
N VAL A 25 -13.03 4.45 -3.43
CA VAL A 25 -12.67 3.20 -4.09
C VAL A 25 -13.92 2.32 -4.17
N LEU A 26 -14.25 1.87 -5.39
CA LEU A 26 -15.34 0.90 -5.58
C LEU A 26 -14.93 -0.44 -4.97
N ASP A 27 -15.56 -0.82 -3.86
CA ASP A 27 -15.24 -2.02 -3.11
C ASP A 27 -15.61 -3.29 -3.89
N GLY A 28 -14.64 -4.18 -4.13
CA GLY A 28 -14.75 -5.32 -5.03
C GLY A 28 -14.51 -4.99 -6.51
N ASN A 29 -14.23 -3.73 -6.84
CA ASN A 29 -13.89 -3.21 -8.16
C ASN A 29 -14.93 -3.49 -9.27
N PHE A 30 -14.57 -3.21 -10.53
CA PHE A 30 -15.47 -3.39 -11.67
C PHE A 30 -15.90 -4.85 -11.91
N THR A 31 -15.10 -5.83 -11.47
CA THR A 31 -15.44 -7.25 -11.59
C THR A 31 -16.67 -7.60 -10.75
N LYS A 32 -16.74 -7.11 -9.51
CA LYS A 32 -17.92 -7.29 -8.64
C LYS A 32 -19.12 -6.53 -9.20
N TRP A 33 -18.95 -5.30 -9.68
CA TRP A 33 -19.98 -4.51 -10.33
C TRP A 33 -20.68 -5.29 -11.46
N LEU A 34 -19.89 -5.94 -12.34
CA LEU A 34 -20.41 -6.76 -13.43
C LEU A 34 -21.11 -8.03 -12.93
N LYS A 35 -20.57 -8.71 -11.91
CA LYS A 35 -21.19 -9.88 -11.30
C LYS A 35 -22.55 -9.57 -10.67
N GLU A 36 -22.73 -8.36 -10.18
CA GLU A 36 -23.99 -7.87 -9.62
C GLU A 36 -24.97 -7.35 -10.70
N ASN A 37 -24.65 -7.53 -11.99
CA ASN A 37 -25.44 -7.05 -13.13
C ASN A 37 -25.79 -5.56 -13.07
N ARG A 38 -24.89 -4.74 -12.52
CA ARG A 38 -25.10 -3.30 -12.46
C ARG A 38 -24.91 -2.64 -13.83
N ALA A 39 -25.62 -1.56 -14.07
CA ALA A 39 -25.62 -0.84 -15.35
C ALA A 39 -24.21 -0.36 -15.73
N VAL A 40 -23.87 -0.53 -17.00
CA VAL A 40 -22.64 -0.01 -17.63
C VAL A 40 -22.99 0.73 -18.90
N SER A 41 -22.22 1.77 -19.23
CA SER A 41 -22.34 2.52 -20.48
C SER A 41 -21.01 2.53 -21.22
N LYS A 42 -21.07 2.56 -22.55
CA LYS A 42 -19.96 2.80 -23.46
C LYS A 42 -19.94 4.22 -23.99
N GLU A 43 -20.87 5.05 -23.53
CA GLU A 43 -20.95 6.45 -23.98
C GLU A 43 -19.71 7.23 -23.56
N ILE A 44 -19.14 7.96 -24.49
CA ILE A 44 -18.03 8.88 -24.24
C ILE A 44 -18.62 10.21 -23.80
N ILE A 45 -18.52 10.50 -22.52
CA ILE A 45 -18.95 11.79 -21.97
C ILE A 45 -17.94 12.86 -22.39
N LYS A 46 -18.40 13.90 -23.08
CA LYS A 46 -17.59 15.09 -23.38
C LYS A 46 -17.50 15.95 -22.12
N ILE A 47 -16.30 16.07 -21.59
CA ILE A 47 -16.02 16.91 -20.42
C ILE A 47 -15.33 18.19 -20.89
N SER A 48 -15.79 19.34 -20.38
CA SER A 48 -15.10 20.61 -20.59
C SER A 48 -13.76 20.62 -19.89
N LYS A 49 -12.77 21.32 -20.47
CA LYS A 49 -11.48 21.54 -19.81
C LYS A 49 -11.70 22.34 -18.53
N THR A 50 -11.05 21.91 -17.48
CA THR A 50 -11.00 22.60 -16.19
C THR A 50 -9.55 22.79 -15.76
N ASN A 51 -9.31 23.77 -14.91
CA ASN A 51 -8.02 23.90 -14.23
C ASN A 51 -8.09 23.11 -12.93
N TYR A 52 -7.09 22.29 -12.68
CA TYR A 52 -6.95 21.51 -11.45
C TYR A 52 -5.67 21.97 -10.75
N GLU A 53 -5.82 22.59 -9.58
CA GLU A 53 -4.69 22.98 -8.74
C GLU A 53 -4.33 21.83 -7.81
N THR A 54 -3.04 21.52 -7.71
CA THR A 54 -2.54 20.47 -6.84
C THR A 54 -1.81 21.08 -5.64
N ASN A 55 -1.97 20.44 -4.49
CA ASN A 55 -1.24 20.78 -3.26
C ASN A 55 -0.69 19.49 -2.65
N GLU A 56 0.61 19.25 -2.82
CA GLU A 56 1.24 18.01 -2.38
C GLU A 56 1.29 17.87 -0.86
N ASN A 57 0.79 16.77 -0.35
CA ASN A 57 0.89 16.41 1.06
C ASN A 57 2.15 15.58 1.31
N LEU A 58 3.28 16.26 1.52
CA LEU A 58 4.59 15.63 1.69
C LEU A 58 4.68 14.71 2.92
N SER A 59 3.78 14.82 3.89
CA SER A 59 3.73 13.90 5.03
C SER A 59 3.24 12.50 4.67
N MET A 60 2.61 12.34 3.51
CA MET A 60 2.11 11.06 3.03
C MET A 60 3.17 10.21 2.30
N VAL A 61 4.34 10.75 2.03
CA VAL A 61 5.40 10.03 1.32
C VAL A 61 6.71 10.10 2.10
N ILE A 62 7.43 8.98 2.13
CA ILE A 62 8.80 8.93 2.66
C ILE A 62 9.75 8.39 1.59
N ASN A 63 10.99 8.80 1.67
CA ASN A 63 12.06 8.42 0.74
C ASN A 63 13.00 7.38 1.37
N LYS A 64 13.90 6.83 0.54
CA LYS A 64 14.89 5.82 0.96
C LYS A 64 15.78 6.28 2.12
N THR A 65 16.18 7.56 2.15
CA THR A 65 17.01 8.08 3.23
C THR A 65 16.30 8.05 4.57
N GLN A 66 15.01 8.41 4.60
CA GLN A 66 14.18 8.33 5.80
C GLN A 66 13.99 6.88 6.25
N VAL A 67 13.77 5.95 5.31
CA VAL A 67 13.65 4.52 5.61
C VAL A 67 14.95 3.97 6.21
N LYS A 68 16.11 4.26 5.60
CA LYS A 68 17.41 3.84 6.14
C LYS A 68 17.68 4.39 7.54
N LYS A 69 17.35 5.65 7.77
CA LYS A 69 17.50 6.27 9.09
C LYS A 69 16.60 5.61 10.12
N ASN A 70 15.38 5.22 9.73
CA ASN A 70 14.42 4.59 10.62
C ASN A 70 14.86 3.20 11.14
N ILE A 71 15.76 2.50 10.45
CA ILE A 71 16.31 1.23 10.95
C ILE A 71 16.97 1.42 12.33
N LEU A 72 17.65 2.56 12.52
CA LEU A 72 18.29 2.92 13.79
C LEU A 72 17.34 3.65 14.72
N ASP A 73 16.66 4.68 14.21
CA ASP A 73 15.84 5.61 15.00
C ASP A 73 14.51 5.00 15.47
N LYS A 74 13.97 4.02 14.74
CA LYS A 74 12.69 3.33 15.02
C LYS A 74 11.50 4.27 15.29
N LYS A 75 11.47 5.40 14.57
CA LYS A 75 10.44 6.45 14.72
C LYS A 75 9.08 6.03 14.23
N PHE A 76 9.04 5.16 13.21
CA PHE A 76 7.82 4.61 12.66
C PHE A 76 7.95 3.12 12.38
N GLN A 77 6.84 2.42 12.31
CA GLN A 77 6.79 1.03 11.86
C GLN A 77 6.68 0.99 10.34
N LEU A 78 7.53 0.22 9.68
CA LEU A 78 7.46 -0.01 8.25
C LEU A 78 6.79 -1.36 7.99
N ILE A 79 5.70 -1.37 7.21
CA ILE A 79 4.92 -2.58 6.93
C ILE A 79 4.98 -2.89 5.44
N ASP A 80 5.46 -4.08 5.10
CA ASP A 80 5.60 -4.57 3.72
C ASP A 80 4.37 -5.37 3.30
N ALA A 81 3.75 -4.95 2.18
CA ALA A 81 2.54 -5.55 1.63
C ALA A 81 2.78 -6.75 0.70
N ARG A 82 4.05 -7.12 0.42
CA ARG A 82 4.37 -8.26 -0.46
C ARG A 82 3.93 -9.58 0.18
N SER A 83 3.85 -10.64 -0.64
CA SER A 83 3.63 -11.98 -0.12
C SER A 83 4.73 -12.38 0.87
N LYS A 84 4.39 -13.28 1.80
CA LYS A 84 5.31 -13.75 2.84
C LYS A 84 6.59 -14.36 2.25
N GLU A 85 6.46 -15.11 1.17
CA GLU A 85 7.59 -15.77 0.49
C GLU A 85 8.56 -14.74 -0.09
N ARG A 86 8.05 -13.67 -0.73
CA ARG A 86 8.89 -12.60 -1.25
C ARG A 86 9.55 -11.81 -0.13
N TYR A 87 8.80 -11.50 0.92
CA TYR A 87 9.32 -10.80 2.10
C TYR A 87 10.46 -11.59 2.77
N LEU A 88 10.28 -12.90 2.95
CA LEU A 88 11.28 -13.79 3.53
C LEU A 88 12.44 -14.12 2.56
N GLY A 89 12.38 -13.68 1.30
CA GLY A 89 13.40 -13.97 0.31
C GLY A 89 13.43 -15.41 -0.19
N LEU A 90 12.36 -16.16 0.03
CA LEU A 90 12.23 -17.58 -0.37
C LEU A 90 11.97 -17.76 -1.85
N VAL A 91 11.53 -16.70 -2.52
CA VAL A 91 11.29 -16.68 -3.98
C VAL A 91 11.97 -15.44 -4.59
N PRO A 92 12.38 -15.52 -5.87
CA PRO A 92 12.98 -14.38 -6.56
C PRO A 92 11.97 -13.24 -6.73
N GLU A 93 12.47 -12.02 -6.83
CA GLU A 93 11.66 -10.87 -7.18
C GLU A 93 11.24 -10.94 -8.66
N PRO A 94 10.00 -10.49 -9.01
CA PRO A 94 9.54 -10.51 -10.40
C PRO A 94 10.35 -9.62 -11.33
N ARG A 95 11.00 -8.58 -10.80
CA ARG A 95 11.85 -7.67 -11.56
C ARG A 95 13.30 -8.15 -11.50
N GLN A 96 13.91 -8.30 -12.66
CA GLN A 96 15.30 -8.70 -12.79
C GLN A 96 16.26 -7.71 -12.09
N GLY A 97 17.29 -8.20 -11.46
CA GLY A 97 18.32 -7.39 -10.78
C GLY A 97 17.98 -6.97 -9.35
N LEU A 98 16.77 -7.28 -8.84
CA LEU A 98 16.44 -7.04 -7.45
C LEU A 98 16.88 -8.22 -6.58
N LYS A 99 17.44 -7.91 -5.42
CA LYS A 99 17.74 -8.91 -4.39
C LYS A 99 16.47 -9.44 -3.75
N SER A 100 16.52 -10.67 -3.27
CA SER A 100 15.47 -11.25 -2.40
C SER A 100 15.67 -10.78 -0.95
N GLY A 101 14.58 -10.75 -0.16
CA GLY A 101 14.60 -10.33 1.24
C GLY A 101 13.69 -9.11 1.51
N HIS A 102 13.95 -8.41 2.60
CA HIS A 102 13.13 -7.28 3.05
C HIS A 102 13.97 -6.19 3.72
N ILE A 103 13.36 -5.04 3.96
CA ILE A 103 13.96 -3.92 4.69
C ILE A 103 14.07 -4.30 6.16
N GLU A 104 15.27 -4.18 6.72
CA GLU A 104 15.54 -4.50 8.12
C GLU A 104 14.59 -3.75 9.07
N GLY A 105 14.04 -4.48 10.05
CA GLY A 105 13.09 -3.95 11.03
C GLY A 105 11.67 -3.73 10.50
N SER A 106 11.39 -4.03 9.21
CA SER A 106 10.03 -4.01 8.69
C SER A 106 9.23 -5.22 9.19
N LYS A 107 7.89 -5.07 9.21
CA LYS A 107 6.93 -6.15 9.44
C LYS A 107 6.23 -6.49 8.12
N ASN A 108 5.59 -7.66 8.04
CA ASN A 108 4.92 -8.08 6.83
C ASN A 108 3.44 -8.35 7.07
N ILE A 109 2.60 -7.67 6.32
CA ILE A 109 1.17 -7.98 6.18
C ILE A 109 0.90 -8.15 4.68
N PRO A 110 0.87 -9.39 4.16
CA PRO A 110 0.47 -9.62 2.78
C PRO A 110 -0.88 -8.98 2.50
N PHE A 111 -0.95 -8.13 1.47
CA PHE A 111 -2.17 -7.35 1.18
C PHE A 111 -3.41 -8.24 0.98
N GLN A 112 -3.23 -9.47 0.51
CA GLN A 112 -4.32 -10.44 0.30
C GLN A 112 -5.09 -10.73 1.59
N LEU A 113 -4.44 -10.67 2.75
CA LEU A 113 -5.09 -10.89 4.05
C LEU A 113 -6.17 -9.86 4.37
N LEU A 114 -6.12 -8.67 3.75
CA LEU A 114 -7.05 -7.58 3.99
C LEU A 114 -8.31 -7.66 3.12
N LEU A 115 -8.35 -8.61 2.18
CA LEU A 115 -9.40 -8.74 1.19
C LEU A 115 -10.19 -10.05 1.39
N ASN A 116 -11.46 -10.02 1.01
CA ASN A 116 -12.32 -11.18 0.85
C ASN A 116 -12.07 -11.84 -0.52
N GLU A 117 -12.64 -13.02 -0.75
CA GLU A 117 -12.54 -13.75 -2.03
C GLU A 117 -13.10 -12.95 -3.21
N ASP A 118 -14.15 -12.15 -2.98
CA ASP A 118 -14.74 -11.26 -3.98
C ASP A 118 -13.95 -9.94 -4.16
N ARG A 119 -12.78 -9.84 -3.53
CA ARG A 119 -11.85 -8.69 -3.54
C ARG A 119 -12.38 -7.42 -2.88
N THR A 120 -13.46 -7.51 -2.11
CA THR A 120 -13.83 -6.44 -1.19
C THR A 120 -12.89 -6.40 0.00
N PHE A 121 -12.78 -5.23 0.64
CA PHE A 121 -12.09 -5.15 1.92
C PHE A 121 -12.82 -5.95 2.99
N LYS A 122 -12.07 -6.52 3.91
CA LYS A 122 -12.64 -7.09 5.14
C LYS A 122 -13.28 -5.99 5.98
N LYS A 123 -14.20 -6.38 6.87
CA LYS A 123 -14.80 -5.44 7.81
C LYS A 123 -13.76 -4.81 8.72
N LYS A 124 -14.03 -3.60 9.21
CA LYS A 124 -13.12 -2.84 10.06
C LYS A 124 -12.59 -3.66 11.24
N GLU A 125 -13.45 -4.42 11.89
CA GLU A 125 -13.11 -5.26 13.05
C GLU A 125 -12.11 -6.36 12.69
N ASP A 126 -12.25 -6.96 11.51
CA ASP A 126 -11.33 -7.99 11.03
C ASP A 126 -9.99 -7.41 10.56
N LEU A 127 -10.01 -6.21 9.95
CA LEU A 127 -8.81 -5.47 9.64
C LEU A 127 -8.02 -5.14 10.91
N ILE A 128 -8.69 -4.70 11.97
CA ILE A 128 -8.06 -4.43 13.28
C ILE A 128 -7.39 -5.69 13.81
N LYS A 129 -8.08 -6.84 13.81
CA LYS A 129 -7.50 -8.13 14.26
C LYS A 129 -6.25 -8.51 13.48
N ILE A 130 -6.24 -8.29 12.15
CA ILE A 130 -5.08 -8.59 11.32
C ILE A 130 -3.88 -7.73 11.72
N PHE A 131 -4.09 -6.44 11.95
CA PHE A 131 -3.02 -5.55 12.40
C PHE A 131 -2.51 -5.95 13.79
N ASP A 132 -3.40 -6.26 14.72
CA ASP A 132 -3.05 -6.72 16.09
C ASP A 132 -2.28 -8.05 16.08
N GLN A 133 -2.70 -9.03 15.28
CA GLN A 133 -2.02 -10.32 15.13
C GLN A 133 -0.60 -10.20 14.54
N ASN A 134 -0.34 -9.13 13.80
CA ASN A 134 0.99 -8.81 13.29
C ASN A 134 1.74 -7.83 14.20
N GLU A 135 1.26 -7.63 15.43
CA GLU A 135 1.89 -6.80 16.45
C GLU A 135 2.13 -5.35 16.03
N ILE A 136 1.21 -4.79 15.22
CA ILE A 136 1.30 -3.39 14.80
C ILE A 136 0.87 -2.50 15.97
N ASP A 137 1.79 -1.68 16.43
CA ASP A 137 1.57 -0.72 17.49
C ASP A 137 0.76 0.48 16.96
N LYS A 138 -0.44 0.66 17.47
CA LYS A 138 -1.39 1.69 16.99
C LYS A 138 -1.00 3.11 17.40
N ASP A 139 -0.14 3.23 18.41
CA ASP A 139 0.30 4.52 18.95
C ASP A 139 1.52 5.07 18.20
N LYS A 140 2.19 4.23 17.43
CA LYS A 140 3.31 4.64 16.58
C LYS A 140 2.87 5.04 15.17
N ASP A 141 3.63 5.94 14.57
CA ASP A 141 3.48 6.21 13.16
C ASP A 141 3.76 4.96 12.31
N ILE A 142 3.01 4.83 11.22
CA ILE A 142 3.07 3.68 10.33
C ILE A 142 3.35 4.16 8.92
N ALA A 143 4.32 3.55 8.26
CA ALA A 143 4.57 3.70 6.84
C ALA A 143 4.42 2.34 6.13
N PHE A 144 3.97 2.35 4.89
CA PHE A 144 3.75 1.15 4.10
C PHE A 144 4.69 1.09 2.91
N THR A 145 5.13 -0.11 2.58
CA THR A 145 5.97 -0.42 1.43
C THR A 145 5.49 -1.68 0.73
N CYS A 146 5.97 -1.94 -0.47
CA CYS A 146 5.74 -3.20 -1.17
C CYS A 146 6.81 -3.44 -2.25
N GLY A 147 6.45 -3.99 -3.40
CA GLY A 147 7.35 -4.13 -4.56
C GLY A 147 7.61 -2.81 -5.28
N SER A 148 6.60 -1.95 -5.44
CA SER A 148 6.64 -0.74 -6.28
C SER A 148 5.66 0.36 -5.85
N GLY A 149 5.29 0.41 -4.58
CA GLY A 149 4.39 1.43 -4.03
C GLY A 149 2.90 1.23 -4.35
N VAL A 150 2.53 0.23 -5.14
CA VAL A 150 1.13 0.01 -5.56
C VAL A 150 0.32 -0.71 -4.50
N THR A 151 0.73 -1.93 -4.11
CA THR A 151 -0.01 -2.72 -3.10
C THR A 151 0.16 -2.17 -1.68
N ALA A 152 1.18 -1.36 -1.41
CA ALA A 152 1.31 -0.58 -0.18
C ALA A 152 0.09 0.33 0.05
N CYS A 153 -0.53 0.85 -1.02
CA CYS A 153 -1.73 1.68 -0.92
C CYS A 153 -2.97 0.89 -0.46
N ILE A 154 -3.01 -0.44 -0.62
CA ILE A 154 -4.08 -1.28 -0.07
C ILE A 154 -3.98 -1.29 1.47
N LEU A 155 -2.77 -1.51 2.00
CA LEU A 155 -2.53 -1.43 3.44
C LEU A 155 -2.82 -0.01 3.97
N GLY A 156 -2.40 0.99 3.20
CA GLY A 156 -2.65 2.38 3.51
C GLY A 156 -4.15 2.70 3.62
N LEU A 157 -4.96 2.23 2.67
CA LEU A 157 -6.41 2.42 2.71
C LEU A 157 -7.05 1.64 3.89
N ALA A 158 -6.62 0.40 4.12
CA ALA A 158 -7.07 -0.37 5.28
C ALA A 158 -6.77 0.34 6.60
N ASN A 159 -5.56 0.89 6.74
CA ASN A 159 -5.19 1.67 7.92
C ASN A 159 -6.04 2.94 8.05
N SER A 160 -6.38 3.61 6.93
CA SER A 160 -7.28 4.77 6.96
C SER A 160 -8.70 4.38 7.40
N ILE A 161 -9.20 3.22 6.99
CA ILE A 161 -10.49 2.67 7.45
C ILE A 161 -10.45 2.42 8.97
N ILE A 162 -9.34 1.90 9.50
CA ILE A 162 -9.17 1.60 10.92
C ILE A 162 -9.07 2.89 11.74
N SER A 163 -8.18 3.80 11.35
CA SER A 163 -7.70 4.91 12.17
C SER A 163 -8.24 6.29 11.79
N GLY A 164 -8.80 6.44 10.59
CA GLY A 164 -9.15 7.75 10.02
C GLY A 164 -7.94 8.59 9.56
N LYS A 165 -6.70 8.10 9.73
CA LYS A 165 -5.48 8.83 9.37
C LYS A 165 -5.14 8.64 7.88
N LYS A 166 -4.54 9.66 7.27
CA LYS A 166 -3.96 9.55 5.93
C LYS A 166 -2.75 8.60 5.96
N PRO A 167 -2.56 7.73 4.95
CA PRO A 167 -1.46 6.78 4.95
C PRO A 167 -0.15 7.43 4.51
N THR A 168 0.96 6.96 5.09
CA THR A 168 2.32 7.29 4.63
C THR A 168 2.90 6.12 3.84
N ILE A 169 3.41 6.37 2.63
CA ILE A 169 3.93 5.35 1.72
C ILE A 169 5.43 5.60 1.44
N TYR A 170 6.23 4.55 1.53
CA TYR A 170 7.54 4.53 0.90
C TYR A 170 7.35 4.18 -0.59
N ASP A 171 7.29 5.21 -1.43
CA ASP A 171 6.91 5.06 -2.83
C ASP A 171 7.95 4.28 -3.65
N GLY A 172 9.25 4.52 -3.43
CA GLY A 172 10.33 3.77 -4.07
C GLY A 172 10.28 2.27 -3.79
N SER A 173 9.79 1.89 -2.62
CA SER A 173 9.53 0.50 -2.21
C SER A 173 10.72 -0.44 -2.45
N TRP A 174 10.46 -1.73 -2.59
CA TRP A 174 11.52 -2.71 -2.83
C TRP A 174 12.23 -2.52 -4.19
N SER A 175 11.53 -1.97 -5.18
CA SER A 175 12.13 -1.68 -6.50
C SER A 175 13.26 -0.65 -6.43
N GLU A 176 13.28 0.21 -5.41
CA GLU A 176 14.38 1.13 -5.15
C GLU A 176 15.35 0.57 -4.10
N TYR A 177 14.80 0.01 -3.01
CA TYR A 177 15.59 -0.46 -1.88
C TYR A 177 16.40 -1.72 -2.21
N GLY A 178 15.79 -2.68 -2.90
CA GLY A 178 16.40 -3.97 -3.27
C GLY A 178 17.55 -3.89 -4.28
N LEU A 179 17.73 -2.73 -4.93
CA LEU A 179 18.94 -2.42 -5.71
C LEU A 179 20.12 -1.99 -4.82
N SER A 180 19.88 -1.67 -3.55
CA SER A 180 20.92 -1.24 -2.60
C SER A 180 21.63 -2.45 -2.02
N LEU A 181 22.96 -2.35 -1.84
CA LEU A 181 23.78 -3.41 -1.22
C LEU A 181 23.77 -3.40 0.31
N ILE A 182 23.04 -2.46 0.94
CA ILE A 182 23.13 -2.17 2.38
C ILE A 182 21.78 -2.41 3.05
N HIS A 183 21.79 -3.10 4.20
CA HIS A 183 20.63 -3.32 5.09
C HIS A 183 19.48 -4.16 4.49
N ILE A 184 19.81 -5.24 3.79
CA ILE A 184 18.87 -6.28 3.37
C ILE A 184 19.02 -7.44 4.36
N SER A 185 17.94 -7.80 5.06
CA SER A 185 17.91 -9.04 5.83
C SER A 185 17.87 -10.21 4.85
N GLU A 186 18.95 -11.00 4.84
CA GLU A 186 19.02 -12.22 4.02
C GLU A 186 18.11 -13.32 4.58
N PRO A 187 17.66 -14.26 3.73
CA PRO A 187 16.92 -15.42 4.20
C PRO A 187 17.78 -16.18 5.22
N THR A 188 17.21 -16.48 6.37
CA THR A 188 17.84 -17.41 7.33
C THR A 188 18.01 -18.75 6.63
N ARG A 189 19.24 -19.11 6.28
CA ARG A 189 19.57 -20.46 5.86
C ARG A 189 19.31 -21.39 7.06
N ARG A 190 18.29 -22.24 6.95
CA ARG A 190 18.12 -23.42 7.79
C ARG A 190 18.77 -24.60 7.12
#